data_75df9a37893e0dd07fb62001ec7e9727
#
_entry.id   75df9a37893e0dd07fb62001ec7e9727
#
_cell.length_a   1.000
_cell.length_b   1.000
_cell.length_c   1.000
_cell.angle_alpha   90.00
_cell.angle_beta   90.00
_cell.angle_gamma   90.00
#
_symmetry.space_group_name_H-M   'P 1'
#
loop_
_entity.id
_entity.type
_entity.pdbx_description
1 polymer ?
#
loop_
_entity_poly.entity_id
_entity_poly.type
_entity_poly.pdbx_seq_one_letter_code
_entity_poly.pdbx_strand_id
1 'polypeptide(L)'
;MVNGPKDKFQNGSIGKVVSFVKKDNQNCIMVDFDNNRVLVEPNTWQVYDYLPDPENPKHYKKTLVGQYTQLPVKLGYAITIHKSQGQTYDRANVYPAGWVFGLLYVALSRVKKVSQLYLESYLSNRMVNTDPDVINFYSKHKKNILYGKSFL
;
A
#
# COMPACT_ATOMS: atom_id res chain seq x y z
N MET A 1 9.04 4.36 -0.67
CA MET A 1 8.66 3.53 0.50
C MET A 1 9.62 3.87 1.61
N VAL A 2 9.14 4.08 2.82
CA VAL A 2 9.99 4.31 3.99
C VAL A 2 9.71 3.18 4.96
N ASN A 3 10.71 2.36 5.20
CA ASN A 3 10.69 1.33 6.23
C ASN A 3 11.44 1.86 7.44
N GLY A 4 10.96 1.53 8.62
CA GLY A 4 11.61 1.90 9.87
C GLY A 4 12.93 1.16 10.11
N PRO A 5 13.74 1.65 11.05
CA PRO A 5 14.95 0.96 11.43
C PRO A 5 14.64 -0.44 11.96
N LYS A 6 15.38 -1.45 11.48
CA LYS A 6 15.27 -2.87 11.88
C LYS A 6 13.85 -3.45 11.70
N ASP A 7 13.16 -3.11 10.63
CA ASP A 7 11.81 -3.62 10.30
C ASP A 7 10.74 -3.40 11.37
N LYS A 8 10.92 -2.37 12.22
CA LYS A 8 9.95 -2.06 13.28
C LYS A 8 8.63 -1.52 12.75
N PHE A 9 8.61 -0.94 11.57
CA PHE A 9 7.42 -0.60 10.81
C PHE A 9 7.74 -0.58 9.31
N GLN A 10 6.74 -0.76 8.50
CA GLN A 10 6.84 -0.74 7.04
C GLN A 10 5.81 0.21 6.45
N ASN A 11 5.95 0.49 5.16
CA ASN A 11 4.98 1.31 4.45
C ASN A 11 3.57 0.72 4.55
N GLY A 12 2.63 1.52 5.08
CA GLY A 12 1.26 1.08 5.34
C GLY A 12 0.99 0.60 6.77
N SER A 13 2.00 0.52 7.65
CA SER A 13 1.79 0.26 9.06
C SER A 13 0.91 1.34 9.69
N ILE A 14 -0.05 0.94 10.51
CA ILE A 14 -0.94 1.84 11.25
C ILE A 14 -0.47 1.88 12.70
N GLY A 15 -0.36 3.09 13.25
CA GLY A 15 0.04 3.29 14.64
C GLY A 15 -0.59 4.54 15.21
N LYS A 16 -0.49 4.71 16.52
CA LYS A 16 -1.00 5.86 17.26
C LYS A 16 0.16 6.77 17.67
N VAL A 17 0.08 8.05 17.31
CA VAL A 17 1.04 9.05 17.81
C VAL A 17 0.85 9.21 19.30
N VAL A 18 1.90 8.98 20.06
CA VAL A 18 1.89 9.03 21.54
C VAL A 18 2.44 10.36 22.04
N SER A 19 3.51 10.85 21.41
CA SER A 19 4.14 12.12 21.79
C SER A 19 4.94 12.72 20.65
N PHE A 20 5.22 14.02 20.79
CA PHE A 20 6.15 14.75 19.95
C PHE A 20 7.49 14.84 20.68
N VAL A 21 8.57 14.58 19.97
CA VAL A 21 9.93 14.53 20.52
C VAL A 21 10.84 15.37 19.65
N LYS A 22 11.73 16.13 20.27
CA LYS A 22 12.78 16.85 19.56
C LYS A 22 14.09 16.07 19.70
N LYS A 23 14.67 15.65 18.58
CA LYS A 23 15.95 14.94 18.52
C LYS A 23 16.85 15.65 17.50
N ASP A 24 18.08 15.97 17.88
CA ASP A 24 19.08 16.62 17.01
C ASP A 24 18.53 17.85 16.28
N ASN A 25 17.77 18.67 17.02
CA ASN A 25 17.06 19.84 16.51
C ASN A 25 15.96 19.56 15.46
N GLN A 26 15.58 18.29 15.25
CA GLN A 26 14.51 17.88 14.34
C GLN A 26 13.25 17.48 15.13
N ASN A 27 12.09 17.81 14.56
CA ASN A 27 10.81 17.40 15.13
C ASN A 27 10.50 15.95 14.72
N CYS A 28 10.47 15.07 15.71
CA CYS A 28 10.17 13.66 15.57
C CYS A 28 8.85 13.32 16.27
N ILE A 29 8.29 12.14 16.01
CA ILE A 29 7.13 11.64 16.71
C ILE A 29 7.40 10.26 17.28
N MET A 30 6.87 10.01 18.47
CA MET A 30 6.79 8.66 19.02
C MET A 30 5.49 8.03 18.59
N VAL A 31 5.54 6.90 17.91
CA VAL A 31 4.37 6.17 17.42
C VAL A 31 4.32 4.81 18.09
N ASP A 32 3.16 4.44 18.59
CA ASP A 32 2.87 3.11 19.12
C ASP A 32 2.26 2.25 18.01
N PHE A 33 2.95 1.17 17.66
CA PHE A 33 2.51 0.13 16.75
C PHE A 33 2.24 -1.13 17.59
N ASP A 34 1.01 -1.38 18.00
CA ASP A 34 0.58 -2.57 18.76
C ASP A 34 1.49 -2.87 19.98
N ASN A 35 1.62 -1.88 20.88
CA ASN A 35 2.48 -1.88 22.07
C ASN A 35 4.00 -1.82 21.78
N ASN A 36 4.39 -1.60 20.55
CA ASN A 36 5.78 -1.35 20.19
C ASN A 36 5.98 0.15 19.85
N ARG A 37 6.58 0.89 20.76
CA ARG A 37 6.85 2.32 20.59
C ARG A 37 8.11 2.54 19.77
N VAL A 38 7.97 3.28 18.68
CA VAL A 38 9.07 3.57 17.77
C VAL A 38 9.16 5.08 17.53
N LEU A 39 10.38 5.61 17.58
CA LEU A 39 10.65 6.98 17.17
C LEU A 39 10.65 7.05 15.64
N VAL A 40 9.78 7.88 15.10
CA VAL A 40 9.70 8.17 13.66
C VAL A 40 10.32 9.53 13.40
N GLU A 41 11.38 9.53 12.64
CA GLU A 41 12.16 10.71 12.28
C GLU A 41 11.73 11.23 10.89
N PRO A 42 11.99 12.50 10.57
CA PRO A 42 11.81 13.02 9.23
C PRO A 42 12.65 12.24 8.22
N ASN A 43 12.09 12.04 7.05
CA ASN A 43 12.78 11.43 5.91
C ASN A 43 12.93 12.46 4.80
N THR A 44 14.04 12.41 4.08
CA THR A 44 14.30 13.26 2.92
C THR A 44 14.06 12.48 1.64
N TRP A 45 13.17 12.99 0.80
CA TRP A 45 12.98 12.48 -0.55
C TRP A 45 13.68 13.38 -1.55
N GLN A 46 14.37 12.76 -2.47
CA GLN A 46 15.05 13.41 -3.57
C GLN A 46 14.31 13.15 -4.87
N VAL A 47 14.11 14.19 -5.64
CA VAL A 47 13.49 14.14 -6.96
C VAL A 47 14.58 14.33 -7.99
N TYR A 48 14.65 13.40 -8.90
CA TYR A 48 15.66 13.40 -9.98
C TYR A 48 14.97 13.53 -11.33
N ASP A 49 15.64 14.20 -12.23
CA ASP A 49 15.28 14.24 -13.65
C ASP A 49 16.40 13.59 -14.47
N TYR A 50 16.05 13.08 -15.63
CA TYR A 50 16.99 12.47 -16.58
C TYR A 50 17.12 13.42 -17.77
N LEU A 51 18.17 14.24 -17.76
CA LEU A 51 18.45 15.19 -18.82
C LEU A 51 19.47 14.60 -19.80
N PRO A 52 19.40 14.94 -21.11
CA PRO A 52 20.43 14.56 -22.03
C PRO A 52 21.80 15.02 -21.56
N ASP A 53 22.81 14.15 -21.67
CA ASP A 53 24.17 14.52 -21.30
C ASP A 53 24.73 15.51 -22.37
N PRO A 54 25.18 16.71 -21.97
CA PRO A 54 25.73 17.68 -22.92
C PRO A 54 26.93 17.16 -23.68
N GLU A 55 27.73 16.26 -23.10
CA GLU A 55 28.91 15.68 -23.71
C GLU A 55 28.59 14.46 -24.59
N ASN A 56 27.47 13.78 -24.31
CA ASN A 56 27.04 12.64 -25.08
C ASN A 56 25.50 12.57 -25.18
N PRO A 57 24.87 13.16 -26.20
CA PRO A 57 23.41 13.24 -26.33
C PRO A 57 22.66 11.90 -26.40
N LYS A 58 23.36 10.78 -26.56
CA LYS A 58 22.81 9.44 -26.54
C LYS A 58 22.66 8.89 -25.09
N HIS A 59 23.23 9.56 -24.11
CA HIS A 59 23.18 9.20 -22.71
C HIS A 59 22.35 10.22 -21.92
N TYR A 60 21.71 9.76 -20.86
CA TYR A 60 20.96 10.60 -19.93
C TYR A 60 21.71 10.68 -18.61
N LYS A 61 21.89 11.89 -18.11
CA LYS A 61 22.49 12.16 -16.81
C LYS A 61 21.38 12.37 -15.77
N LYS A 62 21.46 11.61 -14.68
CA LYS A 62 20.56 11.75 -13.54
C LYS A 62 20.92 13.02 -12.75
N THR A 63 20.05 14.01 -12.77
CA THR A 63 20.26 15.31 -12.11
C THR A 63 19.27 15.49 -10.97
N LEU A 64 19.75 15.87 -9.79
CA LEU A 64 18.90 16.21 -8.65
C LEU A 64 18.23 17.56 -8.92
N VAL A 65 16.91 17.55 -9.08
CA VAL A 65 16.12 18.76 -9.36
C VAL A 65 15.38 19.31 -8.13
N GLY A 66 15.28 18.51 -7.08
CA GLY A 66 14.65 18.94 -5.84
C GLY A 66 14.75 17.94 -4.73
N GLN A 67 14.55 18.43 -3.51
CA GLN A 67 14.42 17.55 -2.34
C GLN A 67 13.45 18.17 -1.34
N TYR A 68 12.81 17.34 -0.55
CA TYR A 68 11.97 17.78 0.56
C TYR A 68 12.10 16.81 1.75
N THR A 69 11.99 17.36 2.95
CA THR A 69 12.11 16.59 4.20
C THR A 69 10.82 16.74 5.00
N GLN A 70 10.23 15.62 5.38
CA GLN A 70 9.03 15.60 6.23
C GLN A 70 8.91 14.29 7.00
N LEU A 71 8.07 14.26 8.03
CA LEU A 71 7.70 13.02 8.69
C LEU A 71 6.98 12.07 7.70
N PRO A 72 7.39 10.79 7.60
CA PRO A 72 6.85 9.82 6.64
C PRO A 72 5.49 9.25 7.10
N VAL A 73 4.57 10.11 7.51
CA VAL A 73 3.27 9.73 8.05
C VAL A 73 2.12 10.46 7.37
N LYS A 74 0.95 9.85 7.40
CA LYS A 74 -0.32 10.45 6.99
C LYS A 74 -1.38 10.11 8.03
N LEU A 75 -2.45 10.90 8.10
CA LEU A 75 -3.61 10.54 8.90
C LEU A 75 -4.21 9.24 8.38
N GLY A 76 -4.42 8.29 9.29
CA GLY A 76 -4.82 6.91 9.01
C GLY A 76 -6.25 6.60 9.44
N TYR A 77 -7.19 7.56 9.38
CA TYR A 77 -8.59 7.31 9.68
C TYR A 77 -9.27 6.39 8.66
N ALA A 78 -8.83 6.47 7.42
CA ALA A 78 -9.25 5.59 6.34
C ALA A 78 -8.13 5.44 5.32
N ILE A 79 -8.09 4.29 4.67
CA ILE A 79 -7.16 3.99 3.57
C ILE A 79 -7.92 3.46 2.38
N THR A 80 -7.39 3.65 1.19
CA THR A 80 -7.98 3.04 0.00
C THR A 80 -7.75 1.53 0.00
N ILE A 81 -8.67 0.79 -0.60
CA ILE A 81 -8.56 -0.67 -0.72
C ILE A 81 -7.25 -1.07 -1.44
N HIS A 82 -6.82 -0.30 -2.46
CA HIS A 82 -5.52 -0.54 -3.12
C HIS A 82 -4.34 -0.48 -2.16
N LYS A 83 -4.33 0.46 -1.21
CA LYS A 83 -3.26 0.59 -0.21
C LYS A 83 -3.32 -0.48 0.88
N SER A 84 -4.48 -1.11 1.06
CA SER A 84 -4.64 -2.23 1.99
C SER A 84 -4.20 -3.57 1.39
N GLN A 85 -3.90 -3.61 0.10
CA GLN A 85 -3.48 -4.85 -0.57
C GLN A 85 -2.20 -5.40 0.06
N GLY A 86 -2.19 -6.70 0.36
CA GLY A 86 -1.08 -7.35 1.05
C GLY A 86 -1.08 -7.16 2.58
N GLN A 87 -1.94 -6.30 3.13
CA GLN A 87 -2.08 -6.11 4.56
C GLN A 87 -3.17 -7.01 5.14
N THR A 88 -3.06 -7.33 6.42
CA THR A 88 -4.11 -8.03 7.18
C THR A 88 -4.42 -7.21 8.43
N TYR A 89 -5.70 -7.04 8.72
CA TYR A 89 -6.18 -6.26 9.87
C TYR A 89 -6.99 -7.14 10.81
N ASP A 90 -6.96 -6.81 12.09
CA ASP A 90 -7.80 -7.48 13.08
C ASP A 90 -9.28 -7.10 12.95
N ARG A 91 -9.54 -5.89 12.43
CA ARG A 91 -10.87 -5.40 12.09
C ARG A 91 -10.81 -4.52 10.86
N ALA A 92 -11.82 -4.62 10.01
CA ALA A 92 -12.00 -3.72 8.88
C ALA A 92 -13.46 -3.28 8.76
N ASN A 93 -13.67 -1.97 8.71
CA ASN A 93 -14.92 -1.38 8.26
C ASN A 93 -14.76 -1.02 6.79
N VAL A 94 -15.54 -1.64 5.91
CA VAL A 94 -15.42 -1.50 4.48
C VAL A 94 -16.63 -0.76 3.93
N TYR A 95 -16.35 0.34 3.24
CA TYR A 95 -17.32 0.99 2.37
C TYR A 95 -17.17 0.39 0.96
N PRO A 96 -18.09 -0.49 0.53
CA PRO A 96 -17.94 -1.20 -0.72
C PRO A 96 -18.20 -0.26 -1.89
N ALA A 97 -17.15 0.10 -2.60
CA ALA A 97 -17.20 0.83 -3.86
C ALA A 97 -16.89 -0.15 -5.00
N GLY A 98 -17.94 -0.67 -5.64
CA GLY A 98 -17.85 -1.81 -6.55
C GLY A 98 -17.44 -1.50 -8.00
N TRP A 99 -16.68 -0.43 -8.25
CA TRP A 99 -16.42 0.04 -9.61
C TRP A 99 -15.21 -0.59 -10.30
N VAL A 100 -14.30 -1.22 -9.54
CA VAL A 100 -13.06 -1.78 -10.09
C VAL A 100 -13.09 -3.30 -9.97
N PHE A 101 -12.72 -3.97 -11.06
CA PHE A 101 -12.65 -5.43 -11.12
C PHE A 101 -11.79 -6.01 -9.99
N GLY A 102 -12.32 -7.01 -9.29
CA GLY A 102 -11.64 -7.71 -8.20
C GLY A 102 -11.44 -6.91 -6.91
N LEU A 103 -11.76 -5.61 -6.87
CA LEU A 103 -11.47 -4.75 -5.71
C LEU A 103 -12.28 -5.15 -4.47
N LEU A 104 -13.51 -5.60 -4.65
CA LEU A 104 -14.34 -6.12 -3.57
C LEU A 104 -13.67 -7.32 -2.89
N TYR A 105 -13.14 -8.27 -3.67
CA TYR A 105 -12.41 -9.41 -3.13
C TYR A 105 -11.21 -8.96 -2.29
N VAL A 106 -10.44 -7.99 -2.77
CA VAL A 106 -9.30 -7.42 -2.03
C VAL A 106 -9.78 -6.85 -0.70
N ALA A 107 -10.86 -6.08 -0.68
CA ALA A 107 -11.40 -5.47 0.53
C ALA A 107 -11.86 -6.52 1.55
N LEU A 108 -12.66 -7.50 1.13
CA LEU A 108 -13.21 -8.52 2.01
C LEU A 108 -12.15 -9.48 2.56
N SER A 109 -11.07 -9.70 1.80
CA SER A 109 -9.96 -10.57 2.21
C SER A 109 -8.96 -9.90 3.17
N ARG A 110 -9.21 -8.66 3.64
CA ARG A 110 -8.29 -7.95 4.56
C ARG A 110 -8.37 -8.41 6.00
N VAL A 111 -9.35 -9.21 6.36
CA VAL A 111 -9.52 -9.77 7.70
C VAL A 111 -9.47 -11.30 7.67
N LYS A 112 -9.07 -11.90 8.79
CA LYS A 112 -8.96 -13.37 8.91
C LYS A 112 -10.30 -14.04 9.18
N LYS A 113 -11.26 -13.32 9.79
CA LYS A 113 -12.56 -13.87 10.21
C LYS A 113 -13.68 -12.94 9.75
N VAL A 114 -14.79 -13.49 9.31
CA VAL A 114 -15.98 -12.73 8.90
C VAL A 114 -16.51 -11.86 10.06
N SER A 115 -16.41 -12.32 11.30
CA SER A 115 -16.81 -11.57 12.50
C SER A 115 -15.98 -10.29 12.74
N GLN A 116 -14.89 -10.10 12.02
CA GLN A 116 -14.02 -8.93 12.12
C GLN A 116 -14.27 -7.92 10.97
N LEU A 117 -15.19 -8.27 10.05
CA LEU A 117 -15.56 -7.47 8.91
C LEU A 117 -16.88 -6.75 9.18
N TYR A 118 -16.87 -5.44 8.99
CA TYR A 118 -18.04 -4.59 9.05
C TYR A 118 -18.26 -3.93 7.69
N LEU A 119 -19.48 -3.94 7.22
CA LEU A 119 -19.87 -3.36 5.94
C LEU A 119 -20.79 -2.18 6.19
N GLU A 120 -20.46 -1.03 5.62
CA GLU A 120 -21.29 0.18 5.71
C GLU A 120 -22.57 0.11 4.86
N SER A 121 -22.62 -0.81 3.90
CA SER A 121 -23.79 -1.04 3.06
C SER A 121 -23.90 -2.49 2.62
N TYR A 122 -25.08 -2.87 2.15
CA TYR A 122 -25.31 -4.20 1.59
C TYR A 122 -24.49 -4.42 0.33
N LEU A 123 -23.95 -5.63 0.18
CA LEU A 123 -23.32 -6.06 -1.04
C LEU A 123 -24.37 -6.43 -2.08
N SER A 124 -24.25 -5.90 -3.27
CA SER A 124 -25.06 -6.31 -4.42
C SER A 124 -24.24 -7.18 -5.37
N ASN A 125 -24.91 -8.05 -6.12
CA ASN A 125 -24.26 -8.88 -7.13
C ASN A 125 -23.52 -8.07 -8.20
N ARG A 126 -23.93 -6.82 -8.43
CA ARG A 126 -23.25 -5.90 -9.37
C ARG A 126 -21.87 -5.45 -8.92
N MET A 127 -21.57 -5.59 -7.63
CA MET A 127 -20.26 -5.26 -7.07
C MET A 127 -19.25 -6.41 -7.22
N VAL A 128 -19.75 -7.63 -7.48
CA VAL A 128 -18.92 -8.81 -7.76
C VAL A 128 -18.67 -8.86 -9.26
N ASN A 129 -17.61 -8.23 -9.68
CA ASN A 129 -17.25 -8.17 -11.10
C ASN A 129 -15.80 -8.61 -11.32
N THR A 130 -15.56 -9.23 -12.45
CA THR A 130 -14.25 -9.72 -12.87
C THR A 130 -13.98 -9.19 -14.28
N ASP A 131 -12.72 -8.86 -14.54
CA ASP A 131 -12.31 -8.41 -15.86
C ASP A 131 -12.63 -9.51 -16.92
N PRO A 132 -13.34 -9.15 -18.00
CA PRO A 132 -13.66 -10.08 -19.09
C PRO A 132 -12.42 -10.76 -19.69
N ASP A 133 -11.28 -10.06 -19.78
CA ASP A 133 -10.05 -10.64 -20.31
C ASP A 133 -9.49 -11.74 -19.40
N VAL A 134 -9.62 -11.57 -18.09
CA VAL A 134 -9.26 -12.59 -17.10
C VAL A 134 -10.18 -13.81 -17.27
N ILE A 135 -11.49 -13.61 -17.42
CA ILE A 135 -12.44 -14.70 -17.67
C ILE A 135 -12.10 -15.45 -18.95
N ASN A 136 -11.83 -14.72 -20.03
CA ASN A 136 -11.46 -15.30 -21.31
C ASN A 136 -10.15 -16.10 -21.23
N PHE A 137 -9.15 -15.57 -20.54
CA PHE A 137 -7.88 -16.25 -20.30
C PHE A 137 -8.10 -17.59 -19.60
N TYR A 138 -8.79 -17.58 -18.45
CA TYR A 138 -9.06 -18.81 -17.70
C TYR A 138 -9.91 -19.80 -18.47
N SER A 139 -10.89 -19.35 -19.24
CA SER A 139 -11.72 -20.21 -20.08
C SER A 139 -10.90 -20.97 -21.14
N LYS A 140 -9.95 -20.28 -21.78
CA LYS A 140 -9.04 -20.88 -22.77
C LYS A 140 -8.03 -21.85 -22.16
N HIS A 141 -7.60 -21.60 -20.93
CA HIS A 141 -6.51 -22.34 -20.30
C HIS A 141 -6.97 -23.30 -19.19
N LYS A 142 -8.28 -23.44 -18.97
CA LYS A 142 -8.87 -24.25 -17.89
C LYS A 142 -8.32 -25.68 -17.80
N LYS A 143 -8.14 -26.37 -18.94
CA LYS A 143 -7.57 -27.72 -18.99
C LYS A 143 -6.12 -27.75 -18.44
N ASN A 144 -5.31 -26.78 -18.79
CA ASN A 144 -3.90 -26.72 -18.37
C ASN A 144 -3.76 -26.42 -16.86
N ILE A 145 -4.64 -25.59 -16.32
CA ILE A 145 -4.65 -25.25 -14.89
C ILE A 145 -5.06 -26.44 -14.03
N LEU A 146 -6.09 -27.20 -14.46
CA LEU A 146 -6.57 -28.36 -13.72
C LEU A 146 -5.57 -29.53 -13.69
N TYR A 147 -4.68 -29.63 -14.68
CA TYR A 147 -3.69 -30.71 -14.78
C TYR A 147 -2.30 -30.31 -14.33
N GLY A 148 -2.13 -29.15 -13.66
CA GLY A 148 -0.85 -28.75 -13.07
C GLY A 148 0.27 -28.52 -14.08
N LYS A 149 -0.02 -28.32 -15.34
CA LYS A 149 1.02 -27.92 -16.32
C LYS A 149 1.39 -26.47 -16.07
N SER A 150 2.61 -26.27 -15.55
CA SER A 150 3.19 -24.94 -15.37
C SER A 150 3.31 -24.24 -16.72
N PHE A 151 2.90 -22.99 -16.77
CA PHE A 151 3.26 -22.09 -17.87
C PHE A 151 4.72 -21.70 -17.65
N LEU A 152 5.63 -22.30 -18.38
CA LEU A 152 6.98 -21.79 -18.67
C LEU A 152 6.99 -21.23 -20.08
#